data_3013dac5f4fc6a1a5279f2105627d062
#
_entry.id   3013dac5f4fc6a1a5279f2105627d062
#
_cell.length_a   1.000
_cell.length_b   1.000
_cell.length_c   1.000
_cell.angle_alpha   90.00
_cell.angle_beta   90.00
_cell.angle_gamma   90.00
#
_symmetry.space_group_name_H-M   'P 1'
#
loop_
_entity.id
_entity.type
_entity.pdbx_description
1 polymer ?
#
loop_
_entity_poly.entity_id
_entity_poly.type
_entity_poly.pdbx_seq_one_letter_code
_entity_poly.pdbx_strand_id
1 'polypeptide(L)'
;LKKLNTKKIKYIGNLKFAENDDENLLKINQNLKKQLNKKKLWVASSTHHNEETFCILAHLELKKRIKNLITIIIPRHVHRAKKIIKEIENKKLRVVAHSSKPSNLKDVNFYIVDTFGETKKFHKLSSSVFLGGSIIKRGGQNPLEAARLGAKILHGPNIDNFRDVYKYLNQLKI
;
A
#
# COMPACT_ATOMS: atom_id res chain seq x y z
N LEU A 1 -27.84 -3.97 14.73
CA LEU A 1 -28.32 -2.90 15.64
C LEU A 1 -29.82 -3.09 15.95
N LYS A 2 -30.73 -3.31 14.99
CA LYS A 2 -32.14 -3.61 15.27
C LYS A 2 -32.33 -4.83 16.21
N LYS A 3 -31.47 -5.85 16.08
CA LYS A 3 -31.48 -7.02 17.00
C LYS A 3 -31.01 -6.69 18.43
N LEU A 4 -30.49 -5.50 18.69
CA LEU A 4 -30.04 -5.00 20.01
C LEU A 4 -31.05 -4.05 20.66
N ASN A 5 -32.32 -4.07 20.23
CA ASN A 5 -33.40 -3.21 20.74
C ASN A 5 -33.10 -1.71 20.73
N THR A 6 -32.29 -1.23 19.78
CA THR A 6 -31.92 0.18 19.65
C THR A 6 -33.15 1.00 19.25
N LYS A 7 -33.59 1.93 20.08
CA LYS A 7 -34.82 2.72 19.88
C LYS A 7 -34.72 3.77 18.75
N LYS A 8 -33.52 4.28 18.45
CA LYS A 8 -33.29 5.24 17.36
C LYS A 8 -32.01 4.87 16.61
N ILE A 9 -32.12 4.65 15.31
CA ILE A 9 -30.98 4.43 14.43
C ILE A 9 -31.02 5.48 13.33
N LYS A 10 -29.98 6.32 13.23
CA LYS A 10 -29.82 7.29 12.16
C LYS A 10 -28.56 6.93 11.38
N TYR A 11 -28.69 6.74 10.08
CA TYR A 11 -27.54 6.61 9.18
C TYR A 11 -27.03 8.00 8.84
N ILE A 12 -25.79 8.32 9.20
CA ILE A 12 -25.15 9.63 8.97
C ILE A 12 -24.02 9.54 7.92
N GLY A 13 -23.95 8.44 7.18
CA GLY A 13 -22.89 8.21 6.21
C GLY A 13 -21.73 7.38 6.79
N ASN A 14 -20.68 7.26 6.01
CA ASN A 14 -19.48 6.54 6.40
C ASN A 14 -18.44 7.53 6.98
N LEU A 15 -18.17 7.43 8.28
CA LEU A 15 -17.18 8.27 9.00
C LEU A 15 -15.79 8.26 8.39
N LYS A 16 -15.43 7.22 7.64
CA LYS A 16 -14.15 7.14 6.92
C LYS A 16 -13.97 8.25 5.87
N PHE A 17 -15.04 8.89 5.44
CA PHE A 17 -14.97 10.07 4.57
C PHE A 17 -14.59 11.37 5.32
N ALA A 18 -14.68 11.38 6.65
CA ALA A 18 -14.47 12.58 7.47
C ALA A 18 -13.05 12.66 8.09
N GLU A 19 -12.14 11.73 7.81
CA GLU A 19 -10.76 11.81 8.31
C GLU A 19 -10.03 13.00 7.71
N ASN A 20 -9.49 13.87 8.58
CA ASN A 20 -8.50 14.88 8.21
C ASN A 20 -7.10 14.28 8.39
N ASP A 21 -6.27 14.38 7.37
CA ASP A 21 -4.88 13.98 7.44
C ASP A 21 -4.06 15.10 8.11
N ASP A 22 -3.50 14.82 9.29
CA ASP A 22 -2.49 15.70 9.90
C ASP A 22 -1.20 15.62 9.08
N GLU A 23 -0.81 16.73 8.45
CA GLU A 23 0.40 16.81 7.63
C GLU A 23 1.68 16.45 8.40
N ASN A 24 1.70 16.65 9.72
CA ASN A 24 2.84 16.28 10.55
C ASN A 24 3.04 14.76 10.63
N LEU A 25 1.95 13.98 10.60
CA LEU A 25 2.00 12.53 10.57
C LEU A 25 2.50 11.96 9.23
N LEU A 26 2.54 12.80 8.19
CA LEU A 26 3.01 12.40 6.85
C LEU A 26 4.50 12.66 6.62
N LYS A 27 5.22 13.19 7.61
CA LYS A 27 6.66 13.45 7.49
C LYS A 27 7.45 12.16 7.44
N ILE A 28 8.24 12.00 6.38
CA ILE A 28 9.20 10.92 6.21
C ILE A 28 10.62 11.45 6.42
N ASN A 29 11.54 10.59 6.84
CA ASN A 29 12.95 10.97 6.97
C ASN A 29 13.47 11.59 5.67
N GLN A 30 14.13 12.77 5.78
CA GLN A 30 14.58 13.56 4.64
C GLN A 30 15.57 12.80 3.74
N ASN A 31 16.49 12.02 4.33
CA ASN A 31 17.45 11.23 3.56
C ASN A 31 16.73 10.13 2.77
N LEU A 32 15.80 9.40 3.41
CA LEU A 32 15.00 8.38 2.75
C LEU A 32 14.18 8.99 1.60
N LYS A 33 13.53 10.15 1.83
CA LYS A 33 12.78 10.86 0.81
C LYS A 33 13.64 11.23 -0.40
N LYS A 34 14.84 11.80 -0.15
CA LYS A 34 15.79 12.16 -1.23
C LYS A 34 16.20 10.94 -2.06
N GLN A 35 16.37 9.79 -1.45
CA GLN A 35 16.75 8.56 -2.15
C GLN A 35 15.58 7.98 -2.95
N LEU A 36 14.36 7.94 -2.37
CA LEU A 36 13.17 7.45 -3.05
C LEU A 36 12.77 8.33 -4.24
N ASN A 37 12.93 9.65 -4.13
CA ASN A 37 12.65 10.57 -5.24
C ASN A 37 13.52 10.35 -6.49
N LYS A 38 14.67 9.69 -6.34
CA LYS A 38 15.55 9.30 -7.46
C LYS A 38 15.08 8.00 -8.14
N LYS A 39 14.06 7.37 -7.63
CA LYS A 39 13.53 6.08 -8.11
C LYS A 39 12.16 6.26 -8.76
N LYS A 40 11.81 5.36 -9.66
CA LYS A 40 10.42 5.12 -10.03
C LYS A 40 9.86 4.13 -9.03
N LEU A 41 8.83 4.52 -8.30
CA LEU A 41 8.28 3.69 -7.22
C LEU A 41 6.78 3.48 -7.37
N TRP A 42 6.34 2.34 -6.91
CA TRP A 42 4.94 2.04 -6.63
C TRP A 42 4.84 1.30 -5.30
N VAL A 43 3.67 1.38 -4.67
CA VAL A 43 3.42 0.78 -3.36
C VAL A 43 2.43 -0.35 -3.49
N ALA A 44 2.74 -1.50 -2.90
CA ALA A 44 1.80 -2.58 -2.64
C ALA A 44 1.43 -2.53 -1.15
N SER A 45 0.24 -2.04 -0.85
CA SER A 45 -0.22 -1.73 0.51
C SER A 45 -1.18 -2.77 1.03
N SER A 46 -1.02 -3.12 2.31
CA SER A 46 -1.87 -4.11 3.02
C SER A 46 -1.93 -5.46 2.33
N THR A 47 -0.78 -5.92 1.83
CA THR A 47 -0.68 -7.20 1.12
C THR A 47 -0.90 -8.39 2.04
N HIS A 48 -1.50 -9.44 1.50
CA HIS A 48 -1.73 -10.73 2.14
C HIS A 48 -0.89 -11.82 1.50
N HIS A 49 -0.88 -12.98 2.15
CA HIS A 49 -0.20 -14.17 1.62
C HIS A 49 -0.64 -14.47 0.17
N ASN A 50 0.32 -14.79 -0.67
CA ASN A 50 0.24 -14.98 -2.13
C ASN A 50 0.19 -13.67 -2.94
N GLU A 51 -0.27 -12.54 -2.42
CA GLU A 51 -0.27 -11.29 -3.16
C GLU A 51 1.14 -10.73 -3.35
N GLU A 52 2.04 -10.97 -2.40
CA GLU A 52 3.44 -10.55 -2.51
C GLU A 52 4.15 -11.24 -3.69
N THR A 53 3.82 -12.49 -3.96
CA THR A 53 4.33 -13.19 -5.15
C THR A 53 3.92 -12.51 -6.44
N PHE A 54 2.66 -12.05 -6.56
CA PHE A 54 2.22 -11.24 -7.70
C PHE A 54 2.98 -9.91 -7.77
N CYS A 55 3.21 -9.25 -6.63
CA CYS A 55 3.99 -8.01 -6.59
C CYS A 55 5.43 -8.22 -7.06
N ILE A 56 6.04 -9.34 -6.71
CA ILE A 56 7.41 -9.69 -7.14
C ILE A 56 7.43 -9.94 -8.66
N LEU A 57 6.47 -10.68 -9.19
CA LEU A 57 6.38 -10.93 -10.63
C LEU A 57 6.12 -9.64 -11.41
N ALA A 58 5.22 -8.79 -10.93
CA ALA A 58 4.98 -7.46 -11.50
C ALA A 58 6.23 -6.58 -11.51
N HIS A 59 7.00 -6.59 -10.40
CA HIS A 59 8.28 -5.87 -10.34
C HIS A 59 9.26 -6.37 -11.41
N LEU A 60 9.42 -7.67 -11.55
CA LEU A 60 10.34 -8.27 -12.52
C LEU A 60 9.96 -7.88 -13.95
N GLU A 61 8.67 -7.87 -14.26
CA GLU A 61 8.18 -7.48 -15.58
C GLU A 61 8.39 -5.98 -15.85
N LEU A 62 8.02 -5.13 -14.88
CA LEU A 62 8.20 -3.68 -14.98
C LEU A 62 9.68 -3.28 -15.07
N LYS A 63 10.57 -3.99 -14.38
CA LYS A 63 12.01 -3.71 -14.37
C LYS A 63 12.67 -3.90 -15.74
N LYS A 64 12.08 -4.71 -16.63
CA LYS A 64 12.54 -4.83 -18.02
C LYS A 64 12.48 -3.49 -18.76
N ARG A 65 11.53 -2.62 -18.39
CA ARG A 65 11.29 -1.30 -19.03
C ARG A 65 11.73 -0.13 -18.16
N ILE A 66 11.77 -0.30 -16.84
CA ILE A 66 12.04 0.78 -15.87
C ILE A 66 13.31 0.45 -15.07
N LYS A 67 14.44 1.05 -15.45
CA LYS A 67 15.76 0.74 -14.85
C LYS A 67 15.83 1.02 -13.34
N ASN A 68 15.32 2.16 -12.89
CA ASN A 68 15.41 2.61 -11.48
C ASN A 68 14.15 2.31 -10.69
N LEU A 69 13.51 1.15 -10.95
CA LEU A 69 12.29 0.75 -10.25
C LEU A 69 12.60 0.27 -8.83
N ILE A 70 11.79 0.70 -7.88
CA ILE A 70 11.71 0.13 -6.53
C ILE A 70 10.24 -0.17 -6.21
N THR A 71 9.98 -1.33 -5.62
CA THR A 71 8.65 -1.71 -5.13
C THR A 71 8.64 -1.64 -3.61
N ILE A 72 7.73 -0.87 -3.06
CA ILE A 72 7.51 -0.78 -1.62
C ILE A 72 6.38 -1.73 -1.26
N ILE A 73 6.64 -2.68 -0.35
CA ILE A 73 5.61 -3.60 0.16
C ILE A 73 5.31 -3.24 1.62
N ILE A 74 4.05 -3.00 1.90
CA ILE A 74 3.51 -2.77 3.24
C ILE A 74 2.60 -3.96 3.55
N PRO A 75 3.08 -4.99 4.24
CA PRO A 75 2.26 -6.16 4.52
C PRO A 75 1.12 -5.81 5.50
N ARG A 76 -0.04 -6.42 5.31
CA ARG A 76 -1.18 -6.26 6.25
C ARG A 76 -0.81 -6.62 7.68
N HIS A 77 0.08 -7.59 7.84
CA HIS A 77 0.59 -8.05 9.13
C HIS A 77 2.11 -7.97 9.15
N VAL A 78 2.65 -7.10 9.98
CA VAL A 78 4.09 -6.80 10.09
C VAL A 78 4.95 -8.04 10.33
N HIS A 79 4.46 -9.01 11.13
CA HIS A 79 5.19 -10.26 11.40
C HIS A 79 5.54 -11.07 10.14
N ARG A 80 4.85 -10.82 9.01
CA ARG A 80 5.14 -11.50 7.74
C ARG A 80 6.35 -10.95 7.00
N ALA A 81 6.86 -9.77 7.41
CA ALA A 81 7.95 -9.09 6.73
C ALA A 81 9.18 -9.99 6.52
N LYS A 82 9.59 -10.73 7.55
CA LYS A 82 10.73 -11.67 7.47
C LYS A 82 10.55 -12.74 6.38
N LYS A 83 9.34 -13.28 6.24
CA LYS A 83 9.04 -14.30 5.22
C LYS A 83 9.08 -13.67 3.81
N ILE A 84 8.52 -12.48 3.66
CA ILE A 84 8.52 -11.74 2.38
C ILE A 84 9.95 -11.41 1.95
N ILE A 85 10.78 -10.93 2.88
CA ILE A 85 12.20 -10.64 2.62
C ILE A 85 12.90 -11.90 2.09
N LYS A 86 12.76 -13.02 2.79
CA LYS A 86 13.37 -14.30 2.38
C LYS A 86 12.89 -14.76 0.99
N GLU A 87 11.60 -14.57 0.69
CA GLU A 87 11.05 -14.91 -0.63
C GLU A 87 11.68 -14.06 -1.76
N ILE A 88 11.91 -12.77 -1.50
CA ILE A 88 12.55 -11.84 -2.44
C ILE A 88 14.03 -12.20 -2.63
N GLU A 89 14.75 -12.47 -1.53
CA GLU A 89 16.17 -12.87 -1.55
C GLU A 89 16.40 -14.18 -2.32
N ASN A 90 15.50 -15.15 -2.17
CA ASN A 90 15.55 -16.42 -2.92
C ASN A 90 15.46 -16.20 -4.44
N LYS A 91 14.92 -15.06 -4.88
CA LYS A 91 14.90 -14.66 -6.30
C LYS A 91 16.11 -13.81 -6.71
N LYS A 92 17.14 -13.74 -5.85
CA LYS A 92 18.37 -12.96 -6.05
C LYS A 92 18.10 -11.44 -6.24
N LEU A 93 17.04 -10.93 -5.59
CA LEU A 93 16.67 -9.51 -5.62
C LEU A 93 17.10 -8.84 -4.31
N ARG A 94 17.60 -7.61 -4.42
CA ARG A 94 18.01 -6.83 -3.24
C ARG A 94 16.80 -6.25 -2.54
N VAL A 95 16.67 -6.54 -1.26
CA VAL A 95 15.58 -6.09 -0.39
C VAL A 95 16.12 -5.50 0.89
N VAL A 96 15.45 -4.48 1.41
CA VAL A 96 15.75 -3.86 2.72
C VAL A 96 14.47 -3.69 3.52
N ALA A 97 14.60 -3.76 4.85
CA ALA A 97 13.50 -3.50 5.77
C ALA A 97 13.52 -2.02 6.21
N HIS A 98 12.35 -1.44 6.44
CA HIS A 98 12.21 -0.07 6.94
C HIS A 98 12.83 0.09 8.34
N SER A 99 12.64 -0.90 9.22
CA SER A 99 13.20 -0.92 10.57
C SER A 99 14.73 -0.90 10.61
N SER A 100 15.40 -1.39 9.56
CA SER A 100 16.86 -1.37 9.47
C SER A 100 17.43 0.02 9.15
N LYS A 101 16.58 1.03 8.87
CA LYS A 101 16.95 2.41 8.53
C LYS A 101 18.07 2.49 7.48
N PRO A 102 17.88 1.88 6.30
CA PRO A 102 18.95 1.77 5.31
C PRO A 102 19.47 3.15 4.89
N SER A 103 20.78 3.33 4.92
CA SER A 103 21.44 4.58 4.54
C SER A 103 21.54 4.78 3.03
N ASN A 104 21.48 3.68 2.25
CA ASN A 104 21.62 3.69 0.81
C ASN A 104 20.63 2.72 0.13
N LEU A 105 19.88 3.23 -0.84
CA LEU A 105 18.93 2.44 -1.65
C LEU A 105 19.44 2.15 -3.08
N LYS A 106 20.75 2.36 -3.35
CA LYS A 106 21.34 1.98 -4.63
C LYS A 106 21.13 0.48 -4.88
N ASP A 107 20.65 0.14 -6.09
CA ASP A 107 20.36 -1.24 -6.52
C ASP A 107 19.32 -2.01 -5.69
N VAL A 108 18.66 -1.36 -4.72
CA VAL A 108 17.56 -1.96 -3.98
C VAL A 108 16.35 -2.11 -4.91
N ASN A 109 15.78 -3.32 -4.95
CA ASN A 109 14.61 -3.67 -5.73
C ASN A 109 13.33 -3.55 -4.90
N PHE A 110 13.40 -3.98 -3.63
CA PHE A 110 12.25 -3.99 -2.73
C PHE A 110 12.56 -3.29 -1.43
N TYR A 111 11.57 -2.56 -0.93
CA TYR A 111 11.58 -1.92 0.36
C TYR A 111 10.39 -2.41 1.16
N ILE A 112 10.63 -3.10 2.27
CA ILE A 112 9.58 -3.68 3.10
C ILE A 112 9.31 -2.78 4.29
N VAL A 113 8.08 -2.31 4.42
CA VAL A 113 7.64 -1.51 5.57
C VAL A 113 7.17 -2.46 6.66
N ASP A 114 8.07 -2.77 7.57
CA ASP A 114 7.90 -3.72 8.66
C ASP A 114 7.61 -3.03 10.00
N THR A 115 7.07 -1.81 9.96
CA THR A 115 6.68 -1.01 11.14
C THR A 115 5.25 -0.50 10.99
N PHE A 116 4.59 -0.24 12.12
CA PHE A 116 3.24 0.30 12.14
C PHE A 116 3.22 1.83 11.91
N GLY A 117 2.08 2.35 11.41
CA GLY A 117 1.84 3.80 11.30
C GLY A 117 2.49 4.48 10.09
N GLU A 118 3.19 3.74 9.23
CA GLU A 118 3.95 4.31 8.12
C GLU A 118 3.18 4.41 6.79
N THR A 119 2.05 3.73 6.68
CA THR A 119 1.32 3.53 5.40
C THR A 119 1.05 4.83 4.65
N LYS A 120 0.47 5.82 5.31
CA LYS A 120 0.12 7.12 4.71
C LYS A 120 1.34 7.85 4.13
N LYS A 121 2.50 7.75 4.80
CA LYS A 121 3.75 8.38 4.34
C LYS A 121 4.20 7.83 3.00
N PHE A 122 4.11 6.51 2.82
CA PHE A 122 4.49 5.87 1.56
C PHE A 122 3.43 6.04 0.48
N HIS A 123 2.14 6.10 0.83
CA HIS A 123 1.09 6.46 -0.13
C HIS A 123 1.34 7.84 -0.73
N LYS A 124 1.68 8.86 0.10
CA LYS A 124 1.98 10.23 -0.34
C LYS A 124 3.18 10.32 -1.30
N LEU A 125 4.12 9.40 -1.21
CA LEU A 125 5.30 9.36 -2.08
C LEU A 125 5.05 8.67 -3.42
N SER A 126 3.96 7.93 -3.54
CA SER A 126 3.72 7.05 -4.68
C SER A 126 2.67 7.63 -5.62
N SER A 127 2.96 7.55 -6.93
CA SER A 127 1.95 7.84 -7.96
C SER A 127 0.95 6.70 -8.15
N SER A 128 1.24 5.49 -7.69
CA SER A 128 0.39 4.31 -7.85
C SER A 128 0.47 3.39 -6.64
N VAL A 129 -0.69 3.01 -6.11
CA VAL A 129 -0.83 2.14 -4.95
C VAL A 129 -1.70 0.93 -5.30
N PHE A 130 -1.14 -0.26 -5.21
CA PHE A 130 -1.90 -1.51 -5.22
C PHE A 130 -2.43 -1.80 -3.82
N LEU A 131 -3.72 -2.05 -3.71
CA LEU A 131 -4.39 -2.37 -2.44
C LEU A 131 -4.62 -3.88 -2.34
N GLY A 132 -3.99 -4.48 -1.36
CA GLY A 132 -4.05 -5.91 -1.10
C GLY A 132 -5.41 -6.39 -0.58
N GLY A 133 -5.54 -7.71 -0.39
CA GLY A 133 -6.80 -8.37 -0.09
C GLY A 133 -7.78 -8.37 -1.27
N SER A 134 -7.31 -7.96 -2.43
CA SER A 134 -8.12 -7.76 -3.63
C SER A 134 -7.85 -8.76 -4.74
N ILE A 135 -6.65 -9.35 -4.82
CA ILE A 135 -6.38 -10.52 -5.69
C ILE A 135 -6.93 -11.78 -5.04
N ILE A 136 -6.75 -11.92 -3.75
CA ILE A 136 -7.34 -13.01 -2.96
C ILE A 136 -8.73 -12.64 -2.45
N LYS A 137 -9.55 -13.62 -2.11
CA LYS A 137 -10.94 -13.41 -1.62
C LYS A 137 -10.97 -12.88 -0.18
N ARG A 138 -10.56 -11.61 0.01
CA ARG A 138 -10.62 -10.88 1.30
C ARG A 138 -11.50 -9.63 1.24
N GLY A 139 -12.07 -9.34 0.07
CA GLY A 139 -12.99 -8.20 -0.11
C GLY A 139 -12.32 -6.85 -0.25
N GLY A 140 -10.98 -6.82 -0.44
CA GLY A 140 -10.21 -5.59 -0.67
C GLY A 140 -9.96 -4.74 0.57
N GLN A 141 -9.28 -3.63 0.37
CA GLN A 141 -8.99 -2.60 1.38
C GLN A 141 -9.64 -1.27 0.98
N ASN A 142 -9.77 -0.36 1.97
CA ASN A 142 -10.34 0.96 1.74
C ASN A 142 -9.43 1.81 0.85
N PRO A 143 -9.88 2.26 -0.34
CA PRO A 143 -9.05 3.03 -1.25
C PRO A 143 -8.96 4.52 -0.90
N LEU A 144 -9.82 5.04 -0.02
CA LEU A 144 -9.94 6.49 0.24
C LEU A 144 -8.65 7.12 0.73
N GLU A 145 -7.89 6.44 1.59
CA GLU A 145 -6.65 6.98 2.13
C GLU A 145 -5.63 7.24 1.01
N ALA A 146 -5.40 6.25 0.16
CA ALA A 146 -4.46 6.39 -0.95
C ALA A 146 -4.96 7.37 -2.02
N ALA A 147 -6.26 7.37 -2.32
CA ALA A 147 -6.87 8.30 -3.27
C ALA A 147 -6.76 9.76 -2.82
N ARG A 148 -7.00 10.07 -1.54
CA ARG A 148 -6.83 11.42 -0.98
C ARG A 148 -5.40 11.94 -1.08
N LEU A 149 -4.43 11.05 -1.01
CA LEU A 149 -3.01 11.38 -1.16
C LEU A 149 -2.56 11.48 -2.62
N GLY A 150 -3.50 11.40 -3.57
CA GLY A 150 -3.27 11.60 -5.00
C GLY A 150 -2.73 10.38 -5.74
N ALA A 151 -2.74 9.19 -5.12
CA ALA A 151 -2.25 7.99 -5.76
C ALA A 151 -3.32 7.36 -6.68
N LYS A 152 -2.91 6.85 -7.84
CA LYS A 152 -3.73 5.97 -8.65
C LYS A 152 -3.92 4.63 -7.95
N ILE A 153 -5.17 4.18 -7.86
CA ILE A 153 -5.50 2.95 -7.16
C ILE A 153 -5.47 1.77 -8.12
N LEU A 154 -4.70 0.76 -7.76
CA LEU A 154 -4.66 -0.55 -8.42
C LEU A 154 -5.26 -1.59 -7.47
N HIS A 155 -6.10 -2.45 -7.98
CA HIS A 155 -6.73 -3.51 -7.20
C HIS A 155 -7.03 -4.76 -8.04
N GLY A 156 -7.20 -5.89 -7.38
CA GLY A 156 -7.72 -7.12 -7.99
C GLY A 156 -9.27 -7.11 -8.03
N PRO A 157 -9.88 -8.22 -8.46
CA PRO A 157 -11.33 -8.31 -8.67
C PRO A 157 -12.15 -8.35 -7.37
N ASN A 158 -11.54 -8.70 -6.22
CA ASN A 158 -12.26 -8.92 -4.97
C ASN A 158 -12.26 -7.63 -4.13
N ILE A 159 -13.27 -6.77 -4.31
CA ILE A 159 -13.43 -5.49 -3.62
C ILE A 159 -14.77 -5.35 -2.91
N ASP A 160 -15.37 -6.47 -2.55
CA ASP A 160 -16.77 -6.55 -2.07
C ASP A 160 -17.04 -5.67 -0.85
N ASN A 161 -16.05 -5.51 0.04
CA ASN A 161 -16.20 -4.68 1.25
C ASN A 161 -16.24 -3.17 0.94
N PHE A 162 -15.87 -2.76 -0.28
CA PHE A 162 -15.69 -1.35 -0.64
C PHE A 162 -16.26 -1.00 -2.02
N ARG A 163 -17.14 -1.84 -2.59
CA ARG A 163 -17.72 -1.64 -3.94
C ARG A 163 -18.24 -0.24 -4.16
N ASP A 164 -19.00 0.30 -3.21
CA ASP A 164 -19.58 1.64 -3.35
C ASP A 164 -18.51 2.72 -3.39
N VAL A 165 -17.43 2.55 -2.61
CA VAL A 165 -16.30 3.49 -2.58
C VAL A 165 -15.55 3.46 -3.91
N TYR A 166 -15.25 2.26 -4.44
CA TYR A 166 -14.60 2.13 -5.76
C TYR A 166 -15.47 2.68 -6.87
N LYS A 167 -16.80 2.43 -6.84
CA LYS A 167 -17.74 3.00 -7.80
C LYS A 167 -17.71 4.53 -7.77
N TYR A 168 -17.68 5.12 -6.58
CA TYR A 168 -17.57 6.57 -6.41
C TYR A 168 -16.26 7.12 -6.96
N LEU A 169 -15.12 6.51 -6.64
CA LEU A 169 -13.82 6.93 -7.16
C LEU A 169 -13.73 6.83 -8.69
N ASN A 170 -14.28 5.77 -9.28
CA ASN A 170 -14.35 5.62 -10.74
C ASN A 170 -15.17 6.73 -11.41
N GLN A 171 -16.26 7.20 -10.79
CA GLN A 171 -17.04 8.35 -11.28
C GLN A 171 -16.21 9.63 -11.28
N LEU A 172 -15.31 9.80 -10.33
CA LEU A 172 -14.39 10.92 -10.23
C LEU A 172 -13.15 10.79 -11.14
N LYS A 173 -13.01 9.66 -11.88
CA LYS A 173 -11.84 9.34 -12.72
C LYS A 173 -10.51 9.30 -11.93
N ILE A 174 -10.59 8.83 -10.69
CA ILE A 174 -9.44 8.67 -9.77
C ILE A 174 -9.01 7.20 -9.73
#